data_2776ecba6d26bd4fa9a3e8d1c46c39c8
#
_entry.id   2776ecba6d26bd4fa9a3e8d1c46c39c8
#
_cell.length_a   1.000
_cell.length_b   1.000
_cell.length_c   1.000
_cell.angle_alpha   90.00
_cell.angle_beta   90.00
_cell.angle_gamma   90.00
#
_symmetry.space_group_name_H-M   'P 1'
#
loop_
_entity.id
_entity.type
_entity.pdbx_description
1 polymer ?
#
loop_
_entity_poly.entity_id
_entity_poly.type
_entity_poly.pdbx_seq_one_letter_code
_entity_poly.pdbx_strand_id
1 'polypeptide(L)'
;MLQKLSFTEIIGAVQRRINEGTDLDCKDIVPKDMPVPFCFVELLQQIPDLSKTMWKEKYEVFVHAFEKGDESSVPIFTTIKKIEEAMTEYVTLPEGYELIMQTATGVQRILTEEDGTKHAVLGYSFTVCYGFKMKY
;
A
#
# COMPACT_ATOMS: atom_id res chain seq x y z
N MET A 1 7.15 6.87 26.79
CA MET A 1 6.70 5.63 26.11
C MET A 1 6.75 5.86 24.60
N LEU A 2 7.36 4.92 23.88
CA LEU A 2 7.40 5.01 22.43
C LEU A 2 6.06 4.58 21.83
N GLN A 3 5.67 5.25 20.76
CA GLN A 3 4.42 4.97 20.07
C GLN A 3 4.71 4.38 18.70
N LYS A 4 4.16 3.21 18.43
CA LYS A 4 4.23 2.60 17.12
C LYS A 4 3.38 3.41 16.12
N LEU A 5 3.75 3.35 14.85
CA LEU A 5 2.94 3.95 13.80
C LEU A 5 1.60 3.18 13.72
N SER A 6 0.50 3.91 13.79
CA SER A 6 -0.82 3.28 13.73
C SER A 6 -1.11 2.74 12.32
N PHE A 7 -1.98 1.75 12.25
CA PHE A 7 -2.42 1.18 10.97
C PHE A 7 -3.10 2.23 10.10
N THR A 8 -3.86 3.12 10.72
CA THR A 8 -4.51 4.23 10.01
C THR A 8 -3.49 5.12 9.31
N GLU A 9 -2.36 5.39 9.97
CA GLU A 9 -1.32 6.26 9.40
C GLU A 9 -0.60 5.61 8.23
N ILE A 10 -0.25 4.32 8.35
CA ILE A 10 0.44 3.66 7.24
C ILE A 10 -0.47 3.48 6.03
N ILE A 11 -1.73 3.10 6.25
CA ILE A 11 -2.70 2.97 5.16
C ILE A 11 -2.94 4.33 4.51
N GLY A 12 -3.12 5.38 5.33
CA GLY A 12 -3.30 6.73 4.82
C GLY A 12 -2.12 7.23 4.02
N ALA A 13 -0.90 6.88 4.44
CA ALA A 13 0.32 7.26 3.72
C ALA A 13 0.36 6.61 2.33
N VAL A 14 -0.01 5.34 2.23
CA VAL A 14 -0.06 4.63 0.94
C VAL A 14 -1.15 5.23 0.05
N GLN A 15 -2.33 5.50 0.61
CA GLN A 15 -3.43 6.13 -0.13
C GLN A 15 -3.02 7.47 -0.71
N ARG A 16 -2.39 8.32 0.09
CA ARG A 16 -1.92 9.63 -0.35
C ARG A 16 -0.89 9.51 -1.46
N ARG A 17 0.05 8.55 -1.33
CA ARG A 17 1.07 8.34 -2.37
C ARG A 17 0.44 7.96 -3.69
N ILE A 18 -0.52 7.06 -3.68
CA ILE A 18 -1.20 6.63 -4.91
C ILE A 18 -2.06 7.76 -5.47
N ASN A 19 -2.81 8.46 -4.62
CA ASN A 19 -3.69 9.55 -5.06
C ASN A 19 -2.89 10.73 -5.64
N GLU A 20 -1.71 11.01 -5.10
CA GLU A 20 -0.85 12.08 -5.61
C GLU A 20 -0.13 11.69 -6.88
N GLY A 21 0.17 10.41 -7.05
CA GLY A 21 0.93 9.92 -8.21
C GLY A 21 0.09 9.41 -9.36
N THR A 22 -1.22 9.32 -9.18
CA THR A 22 -2.14 8.80 -10.20
C THR A 22 -3.42 9.62 -10.21
N ASP A 23 -4.31 9.28 -11.14
CA ASP A 23 -5.66 9.84 -11.16
C ASP A 23 -6.67 8.94 -10.42
N LEU A 24 -6.19 7.92 -9.72
CA LEU A 24 -7.03 7.00 -8.96
C LEU A 24 -7.43 7.60 -7.62
N ASP A 25 -8.62 7.24 -7.14
CA ASP A 25 -9.08 7.59 -5.81
C ASP A 25 -8.98 6.34 -4.93
N CYS A 26 -7.88 6.23 -4.21
CA CYS A 26 -7.58 5.06 -3.39
C CYS A 26 -8.29 5.17 -2.04
N LYS A 27 -9.01 4.11 -1.67
CA LYS A 27 -9.79 4.04 -0.44
C LYS A 27 -9.21 2.99 0.51
N ASP A 28 -9.69 2.95 1.74
CA ASP A 28 -9.32 1.91 2.71
C ASP A 28 -10.38 0.83 2.86
N ILE A 29 -11.51 0.99 2.19
CA ILE A 29 -12.58 0.00 2.11
C ILE A 29 -13.13 -0.05 0.69
N VAL A 30 -13.82 -1.14 0.36
CA VAL A 30 -14.51 -1.27 -0.92
C VAL A 30 -15.96 -0.84 -0.71
N PRO A 31 -16.36 0.35 -1.18
CA PRO A 31 -17.76 0.73 -1.10
C PRO A 31 -18.60 -0.06 -2.09
N LYS A 32 -19.88 -0.23 -1.76
CA LYS A 32 -20.82 -0.81 -2.71
C LYS A 32 -20.97 0.15 -3.90
N ASP A 33 -21.09 -0.42 -5.07
CA ASP A 33 -21.40 0.33 -6.30
C ASP A 33 -20.34 1.38 -6.67
N MET A 34 -19.09 1.11 -6.31
CA MET A 34 -17.98 1.98 -6.69
C MET A 34 -17.74 1.87 -8.19
N PRO A 35 -17.74 2.99 -8.93
CA PRO A 35 -17.39 2.93 -10.35
C PRO A 35 -15.91 2.63 -10.52
N VAL A 36 -15.57 1.78 -11.47
CA VAL A 36 -14.18 1.53 -11.86
C VAL A 36 -13.69 2.68 -12.75
N PRO A 37 -12.39 3.04 -12.72
CA PRO A 37 -11.34 2.41 -11.93
C PRO A 37 -11.32 2.91 -10.47
N PHE A 38 -10.96 2.03 -9.56
CA PHE A 38 -10.69 2.44 -8.19
C PHE A 38 -9.69 1.49 -7.55
N CYS A 39 -9.16 1.88 -6.41
CA CYS A 39 -8.30 1.00 -5.62
C CYS A 39 -8.57 1.17 -4.13
N PHE A 40 -8.14 0.18 -3.36
CA PHE A 40 -8.15 0.29 -1.90
C PHE A 40 -6.92 -0.38 -1.33
N VAL A 41 -6.53 0.04 -0.12
CA VAL A 41 -5.35 -0.45 0.57
C VAL A 41 -5.80 -1.31 1.75
N GLU A 42 -5.23 -2.50 1.83
CA GLU A 42 -5.51 -3.46 2.90
C GLU A 42 -4.25 -3.73 3.69
N LEU A 43 -4.32 -3.63 5.01
CA LEU A 43 -3.22 -4.05 5.86
C LEU A 43 -3.24 -5.57 5.96
N LEU A 44 -2.13 -6.20 5.54
CA LEU A 44 -2.02 -7.65 5.59
C LEU A 44 -1.51 -8.10 6.96
N GLN A 45 -0.39 -7.53 7.41
CA GLN A 45 0.17 -7.87 8.72
C GLN A 45 1.20 -6.84 9.16
N GLN A 46 1.47 -6.87 10.45
CA GLN A 46 2.54 -6.10 11.09
C GLN A 46 3.46 -7.09 11.80
N ILE A 47 4.75 -6.98 11.54
CA ILE A 47 5.76 -7.87 12.11
C ILE A 47 6.82 -7.04 12.81
N PRO A 48 7.15 -7.34 14.09
CA PRO A 48 8.29 -6.69 14.72
C PRO A 48 9.58 -6.98 13.96
N ASP A 49 10.37 -5.95 13.74
CA ASP A 49 11.66 -6.05 13.05
C ASP A 49 12.71 -5.31 13.86
N LEU A 50 12.95 -5.79 15.07
CA LEU A 50 13.81 -5.13 16.04
C LEU A 50 15.29 -5.34 15.72
N SER A 51 16.08 -4.31 15.99
CA SER A 51 17.54 -4.39 15.92
C SER A 51 18.13 -3.96 17.26
N LYS A 52 19.47 -3.98 17.35
CA LYS A 52 20.17 -3.55 18.58
C LYS A 52 19.98 -2.06 18.86
N THR A 53 19.76 -1.27 17.82
CA THR A 53 19.75 0.19 17.93
C THR A 53 18.41 0.84 17.62
N MET A 54 17.47 0.10 17.04
CA MET A 54 16.20 0.66 16.60
C MET A 54 15.01 -0.19 17.02
N TRP A 55 13.91 0.51 17.31
CA TRP A 55 12.59 -0.10 17.43
C TRP A 55 11.93 0.03 16.08
N LYS A 56 11.72 -1.09 15.40
CA LYS A 56 11.16 -1.10 14.04
C LYS A 56 9.99 -2.08 13.93
N GLU A 57 9.07 -1.73 13.06
CA GLU A 57 7.99 -2.61 12.64
C GLU A 57 7.99 -2.70 11.12
N LYS A 58 7.64 -3.87 10.63
CA LYS A 58 7.46 -4.10 9.21
C LYS A 58 5.96 -4.23 8.93
N TYR A 59 5.45 -3.40 8.04
CA TYR A 59 4.05 -3.42 7.64
C TYR A 59 3.95 -3.98 6.25
N GLU A 60 3.11 -5.00 6.07
CA GLU A 60 2.84 -5.55 4.75
C GLU A 60 1.42 -5.18 4.35
N VAL A 61 1.29 -4.63 3.15
CA VAL A 61 0.00 -4.16 2.65
C VAL A 61 -0.24 -4.73 1.26
N PHE A 62 -1.53 -4.91 0.93
CA PHE A 62 -1.96 -5.16 -0.43
C PHE A 62 -2.67 -3.92 -0.96
N VAL A 63 -2.34 -3.54 -2.18
CA VAL A 63 -3.09 -2.55 -2.93
C VAL A 63 -3.95 -3.30 -3.93
N HIS A 64 -5.25 -3.19 -3.78
CA HIS A 64 -6.22 -3.82 -4.68
C HIS A 64 -6.67 -2.79 -5.70
N ALA A 65 -6.53 -3.11 -6.97
CA ALA A 65 -6.93 -2.24 -8.06
C ALA A 65 -8.03 -2.93 -8.87
N PHE A 66 -9.04 -2.16 -9.23
CA PHE A 66 -10.20 -2.67 -9.97
C PHE A 66 -10.37 -1.86 -11.24
N GLU A 67 -10.59 -2.56 -12.34
CA GLU A 67 -10.75 -1.94 -13.63
C GLU A 67 -11.78 -2.69 -14.44
N LYS A 68 -12.34 -2.01 -15.43
CA LYS A 68 -13.29 -2.60 -16.36
C LYS A 68 -12.61 -3.74 -17.11
N GLY A 69 -13.27 -4.89 -17.13
CA GLY A 69 -12.68 -6.10 -17.70
C GLY A 69 -13.06 -6.38 -19.14
N ASP A 70 -14.28 -6.09 -19.51
CA ASP A 70 -14.86 -6.37 -20.83
C ASP A 70 -14.13 -7.49 -21.55
N GLU A 71 -13.52 -7.19 -22.71
CA GLU A 71 -12.81 -8.17 -23.53
C GLU A 71 -11.30 -7.96 -23.52
N SER A 72 -10.79 -7.05 -22.69
CA SER A 72 -9.37 -6.69 -22.70
C SER A 72 -8.79 -6.58 -21.30
N SER A 73 -7.55 -7.01 -21.17
CA SER A 73 -6.77 -6.82 -19.94
C SER A 73 -5.93 -5.54 -19.98
N VAL A 74 -5.96 -4.78 -21.06
CA VAL A 74 -5.17 -3.56 -21.18
C VAL A 74 -5.52 -2.53 -20.09
N PRO A 75 -6.79 -2.27 -19.77
CA PRO A 75 -7.10 -1.31 -18.70
C PRO A 75 -6.50 -1.67 -17.36
N ILE A 76 -6.58 -2.93 -16.92
CA ILE A 76 -6.00 -3.32 -15.63
C ILE A 76 -4.47 -3.27 -15.66
N PHE A 77 -3.85 -3.64 -16.78
CA PHE A 77 -2.40 -3.54 -16.91
C PHE A 77 -1.93 -2.08 -16.85
N THR A 78 -2.68 -1.17 -17.43
CA THR A 78 -2.38 0.27 -17.37
C THR A 78 -2.49 0.78 -15.94
N THR A 79 -3.53 0.37 -15.23
CA THR A 79 -3.74 0.76 -13.84
C THR A 79 -2.64 0.22 -12.94
N ILE A 80 -2.24 -1.04 -13.12
CA ILE A 80 -1.11 -1.64 -12.39
C ILE A 80 0.14 -0.79 -12.59
N LYS A 81 0.44 -0.44 -13.85
CA LYS A 81 1.63 0.36 -14.16
C LYS A 81 1.59 1.72 -13.47
N LYS A 82 0.45 2.39 -13.46
CA LYS A 82 0.29 3.68 -12.78
C LYS A 82 0.61 3.56 -11.29
N ILE A 83 0.07 2.53 -10.64
CA ILE A 83 0.31 2.32 -9.21
C ILE A 83 1.78 2.01 -8.96
N GLU A 84 2.37 1.13 -9.75
CA GLU A 84 3.79 0.78 -9.60
C GLU A 84 4.68 2.01 -9.76
N GLU A 85 4.40 2.86 -10.74
CA GLU A 85 5.16 4.08 -10.94
C GLU A 85 4.99 5.07 -9.78
N ALA A 86 3.77 5.22 -9.26
CA ALA A 86 3.53 6.09 -8.10
C ALA A 86 4.26 5.59 -6.87
N MET A 87 4.36 4.29 -6.69
CA MET A 87 5.01 3.67 -5.53
C MET A 87 6.53 3.56 -5.67
N THR A 88 7.12 4.09 -6.73
CA THR A 88 8.57 4.26 -6.79
C THR A 88 9.04 5.40 -5.91
N GLU A 89 8.15 6.32 -5.55
CA GLU A 89 8.44 7.36 -4.58
C GLU A 89 8.01 6.91 -3.20
N TYR A 90 8.75 7.35 -2.18
CA TYR A 90 8.51 6.93 -0.81
C TYR A 90 7.22 7.55 -0.26
N VAL A 91 6.51 6.79 0.56
CA VAL A 91 5.38 7.33 1.31
C VAL A 91 5.90 8.34 2.34
N THR A 92 5.05 9.31 2.69
CA THR A 92 5.36 10.30 3.70
C THR A 92 4.73 9.87 5.02
N LEU A 93 5.56 9.72 6.06
CA LEU A 93 5.12 9.36 7.40
C LEU A 93 5.05 10.60 8.28
N PRO A 94 4.25 10.56 9.37
CA PRO A 94 4.22 11.66 10.31
C PRO A 94 5.57 11.87 11.01
N GLU A 95 5.77 13.04 11.57
CA GLU A 95 6.99 13.38 12.30
C GLU A 95 7.19 12.39 13.46
N GLY A 96 8.43 12.01 13.69
CA GLY A 96 8.79 11.04 14.72
C GLY A 96 8.91 9.62 14.21
N TYR A 97 8.57 9.37 12.96
CA TYR A 97 8.68 8.06 12.33
C TYR A 97 9.60 8.15 11.13
N GLU A 98 10.43 7.13 10.99
CA GLU A 98 11.41 7.09 9.90
C GLU A 98 11.17 5.85 9.05
N LEU A 99 10.98 6.09 7.74
CA LEU A 99 10.82 5.00 6.78
C LEU A 99 12.22 4.46 6.46
N ILE A 100 12.48 3.24 6.91
CA ILE A 100 13.79 2.59 6.70
C ILE A 100 13.83 1.93 5.34
N MET A 101 12.73 1.30 4.92
CA MET A 101 12.67 0.57 3.66
C MET A 101 11.24 0.53 3.14
N GLN A 102 11.12 0.74 1.84
CA GLN A 102 9.87 0.56 1.11
C GLN A 102 10.17 -0.37 -0.06
N THR A 103 9.52 -1.51 -0.10
CA THR A 103 9.81 -2.56 -1.07
C THR A 103 8.52 -3.04 -1.72
N ALA A 104 8.53 -3.13 -3.05
CA ALA A 104 7.45 -3.80 -3.78
C ALA A 104 7.68 -5.31 -3.69
N THR A 105 6.63 -6.04 -3.31
CA THR A 105 6.68 -7.50 -3.31
C THR A 105 6.06 -8.07 -4.59
N GLY A 106 5.59 -7.18 -5.46
CA GLY A 106 5.14 -7.52 -6.81
C GLY A 106 3.64 -7.70 -6.92
N VAL A 107 3.22 -7.94 -8.16
CA VAL A 107 1.83 -8.26 -8.45
C VAL A 107 1.59 -9.70 -8.00
N GLN A 108 0.69 -9.85 -7.03
CA GLN A 108 0.40 -11.15 -6.42
C GLN A 108 -0.60 -11.95 -7.25
N ARG A 109 -1.63 -11.27 -7.74
CA ARG A 109 -2.71 -11.93 -8.47
C ARG A 109 -3.40 -10.93 -9.41
N ILE A 110 -3.93 -11.46 -10.50
CA ILE A 110 -4.86 -10.73 -11.36
C ILE A 110 -6.05 -11.65 -11.56
N LEU A 111 -7.22 -11.22 -11.11
CA LEU A 111 -8.44 -12.02 -11.10
C LEU A 111 -9.49 -11.39 -11.99
N THR A 112 -10.43 -12.20 -12.44
CA THR A 112 -11.67 -11.73 -13.08
C THR A 112 -12.80 -12.01 -12.11
N GLU A 113 -13.50 -10.95 -11.68
CA GLU A 113 -14.66 -11.09 -10.81
C GLU A 113 -15.87 -11.65 -11.57
N GLU A 114 -16.91 -12.04 -10.85
CA GLU A 114 -18.10 -12.63 -11.46
C GLU A 114 -18.77 -11.71 -12.47
N ASP A 115 -18.72 -10.39 -12.24
CA ASP A 115 -19.30 -9.39 -13.12
C ASP A 115 -18.38 -9.00 -14.28
N GLY A 116 -17.21 -9.63 -14.41
CA GLY A 116 -16.22 -9.34 -15.44
C GLY A 116 -15.19 -8.29 -15.06
N THR A 117 -15.33 -7.63 -13.92
CA THR A 117 -14.36 -6.65 -13.43
C THR A 117 -13.02 -7.31 -13.21
N LYS A 118 -11.94 -6.68 -13.64
CA LYS A 118 -10.58 -7.15 -13.37
C LYS A 118 -10.10 -6.62 -12.02
N HIS A 119 -9.47 -7.50 -11.27
CA HIS A 119 -9.00 -7.21 -9.93
C HIS A 119 -7.53 -7.60 -9.81
N ALA A 120 -6.66 -6.63 -9.60
CA ALA A 120 -5.23 -6.87 -9.39
C ALA A 120 -4.89 -6.65 -7.91
N VAL A 121 -3.96 -7.47 -7.41
CA VAL A 121 -3.46 -7.36 -6.04
C VAL A 121 -1.96 -7.14 -6.10
N LEU A 122 -1.50 -5.98 -5.62
CA LEU A 122 -0.10 -5.61 -5.58
C LEU A 122 0.37 -5.59 -4.12
N GLY A 123 1.53 -6.18 -3.86
CA GLY A 123 2.08 -6.22 -2.51
C GLY A 123 3.18 -5.19 -2.29
N TYR A 124 3.19 -4.59 -1.09
CA TYR A 124 4.22 -3.65 -0.65
C TYR A 124 4.56 -3.90 0.80
N SER A 125 5.81 -3.61 1.14
CA SER A 125 6.33 -3.79 2.49
C SER A 125 7.02 -2.51 2.92
N PHE A 126 6.76 -2.07 4.17
CA PHE A 126 7.33 -0.85 4.73
C PHE A 126 7.95 -1.16 6.08
N THR A 127 9.22 -0.85 6.23
CA THR A 127 9.90 -0.96 7.52
C THR A 127 9.98 0.43 8.13
N VAL A 128 9.43 0.60 9.31
CA VAL A 128 9.30 1.91 9.98
C VAL A 128 9.98 1.85 11.33
N CYS A 129 10.89 2.79 11.56
CA CYS A 129 11.52 3.01 12.86
C CYS A 129 10.66 3.99 13.67
N TYR A 130 10.31 3.60 14.88
CA TYR A 130 9.53 4.45 15.77
C TYR A 130 10.30 4.86 17.04
N GLY A 131 11.58 4.56 17.10
CA GLY A 131 12.42 4.97 18.19
C GLY A 131 13.78 4.30 18.15
N PHE A 132 14.73 4.90 18.86
CA PHE A 132 16.08 4.38 18.94
C PHE A 132 16.34 3.87 20.36
N LYS A 133 17.07 2.76 20.45
CA LYS A 133 17.48 2.20 21.73
C LYS A 133 18.73 2.90 22.21
N MET A 134 18.70 3.34 23.47
CA MET A 134 19.87 3.94 24.10
C MET A 134 20.64 2.87 24.86
N LYS A 135 21.94 2.90 24.71
CA LYS A 135 22.85 2.05 25.48
C LYS A 135 23.64 2.91 26.46
N TYR A 136 23.77 2.42 27.65
CA TYR A 136 24.61 3.03 28.66
C TYR A 136 25.74 2.07 29.03
#